data_a840c0e543df334e6441e3aa8fa37483
#
_entry.id   a840c0e543df334e6441e3aa8fa37483
#
_cell.length_a   1.000
_cell.length_b   1.000
_cell.length_c   1.000
_cell.angle_alpha   90.00
_cell.angle_beta   90.00
_cell.angle_gamma   90.00
#
_symmetry.space_group_name_H-M   'P 1'
#
loop_
_entity.id
_entity.type
_entity.pdbx_description
1 polymer ?
#
loop_
_entity_poly.entity_id
_entity_poly.type
_entity_poly.pdbx_seq_one_letter_code
_entity_poly.pdbx_strand_id
1 'polypeptide(L)' 'IDQPDDTSLHDCLSEREFQVMCFLAKGTPIKEIGKELFISERTVSTHRTRLLKKMEMKSNSELALYAYKNNLIE' A
#
# COMPACT_ATOMS: atom_id res chain seq x y z
N ILE A 1 16.39 -21.81 1.16
CA ILE A 1 15.88 -21.40 1.24
C ILE A 1 15.25 -20.73 1.13
N ASP A 2 15.45 -20.38 0.91
CA ASP A 2 14.81 -19.57 0.87
C ASP A 2 13.74 -19.55 1.16
N GLN A 3 13.48 -19.26 1.54
CA GLN A 3 12.35 -19.39 1.94
C GLN A 3 11.36 -18.56 1.41
N PRO A 4 10.39 -18.97 0.77
CA PRO A 4 9.34 -18.18 0.21
C PRO A 4 8.54 -17.45 1.25
N ASP A 5 8.48 -17.97 2.41
CA ASP A 5 7.80 -17.25 3.46
C ASP A 5 8.57 -16.02 3.88
N ASP A 6 9.77 -15.85 3.38
CA ASP A 6 10.51 -14.62 3.54
C ASP A 6 9.99 -13.55 2.61
N THR A 7 9.19 -13.93 1.62
CA THR A 7 8.65 -12.98 0.67
C THR A 7 7.38 -12.38 1.23
N SER A 8 7.42 -11.11 1.56
CA SER A 8 6.27 -10.39 2.06
C SER A 8 5.32 -10.04 0.92
N LEU A 9 4.05 -9.95 1.21
CA LEU A 9 3.08 -9.55 0.20
C LEU A 9 3.45 -8.21 -0.44
N HIS A 10 3.96 -7.29 0.36
CA HIS A 10 4.30 -5.97 -0.16
C HIS A 10 5.53 -5.98 -1.06
N ASP A 11 6.29 -7.07 -1.10
CA ASP A 11 7.45 -7.15 -1.96
C ASP A 11 7.08 -7.17 -3.43
N CYS A 12 5.84 -7.50 -3.76
CA CYS A 12 5.39 -7.50 -5.15
C CYS A 12 4.94 -6.12 -5.62
N LEU A 13 4.98 -5.13 -4.74
CA LEU A 13 4.55 -3.77 -5.07
C LEU A 13 5.69 -2.97 -5.67
N SER A 14 5.37 -2.08 -6.61
CA SER A 14 6.34 -1.10 -7.06
C SER A 14 6.60 -0.12 -5.93
N GLU A 15 7.67 0.66 -6.07
CA GLU A 15 8.00 1.64 -5.04
C GLU A 15 6.83 2.59 -4.80
N ARG A 16 6.21 3.06 -5.87
CA ARG A 16 5.09 4.01 -5.75
C ARG A 16 3.88 3.35 -5.11
N GLU A 17 3.60 2.10 -5.49
CA GLU A 17 2.50 1.37 -4.88
C GLU A 17 2.74 1.16 -3.39
N PHE A 18 3.97 0.88 -3.02
CA PHE A 18 4.30 0.71 -1.61
C PHE A 18 4.09 2.01 -0.84
N GLN A 19 4.52 3.14 -1.40
CA GLN A 19 4.31 4.43 -0.77
C GLN A 19 2.83 4.72 -0.56
N VAL A 20 2.03 4.46 -1.59
CA VAL A 20 0.58 4.66 -1.49
C VAL A 20 -0.01 3.75 -0.43
N MET A 21 0.44 2.50 -0.37
CA MET A 21 -0.04 1.55 0.62
C MET A 21 0.21 2.06 2.04
N CYS A 22 1.39 2.58 2.30
CA CYS A 22 1.71 3.09 3.63
C CYS A 22 0.84 4.29 4.00
N PHE A 23 0.58 5.20 3.05
CA PHE A 23 -0.30 6.33 3.30
C PHE A 23 -1.73 5.87 3.61
N LEU A 24 -2.22 4.92 2.81
CA LEU A 24 -3.58 4.40 3.03
C LEU A 24 -3.69 3.71 4.38
N ALA A 25 -2.66 2.98 4.76
CA ALA A 25 -2.65 2.28 6.03
C ALA A 25 -2.70 3.24 7.21
N LYS A 26 -2.13 4.43 7.03
CA LYS A 26 -2.16 5.46 8.07
C LYS A 26 -3.48 6.24 8.09
N GLY A 27 -4.34 5.99 7.12
CA GLY A 27 -5.61 6.69 7.04
C GLY A 27 -5.54 8.00 6.26
N THR A 28 -4.47 8.21 5.50
CA THR A 28 -4.32 9.43 4.72
C THR A 28 -5.31 9.45 3.55
N PRO A 29 -6.07 10.54 3.38
CA PRO A 29 -7.02 10.62 2.26
C PRO A 29 -6.30 10.63 0.92
N ILE A 30 -6.97 10.11 -0.11
CA ILE A 30 -6.40 10.05 -1.45
C ILE A 30 -5.93 11.43 -1.92
N LYS A 31 -6.70 12.47 -1.61
CA LYS A 31 -6.33 13.83 -2.00
C LYS A 31 -4.97 14.22 -1.42
N GLU A 32 -4.76 13.90 -0.15
CA GLU A 32 -3.50 14.24 0.51
C GLU A 32 -2.35 13.40 -0.04
N ILE A 33 -2.62 12.14 -0.36
CA ILE A 33 -1.59 11.28 -0.95
C ILE A 33 -1.13 11.87 -2.28
N GLY A 34 -2.08 12.33 -3.09
CA GLY A 34 -1.74 12.95 -4.36
C GLY A 34 -0.84 14.16 -4.19
N LYS A 35 -1.14 14.97 -3.18
CA LYS A 35 -0.32 16.15 -2.90
C LYS A 35 1.10 15.77 -2.47
N GLU A 36 1.20 14.77 -1.60
CA GLU A 36 2.49 14.35 -1.08
C GLU A 36 3.37 13.75 -2.16
N LEU A 37 2.78 13.03 -3.08
CA LEU A 37 3.53 12.33 -4.11
C LEU A 37 3.58 13.09 -5.44
N PHE A 38 2.91 14.25 -5.51
CA PHE A 38 2.87 15.09 -6.71
C PHE A 38 2.25 14.34 -7.89
N ILE A 39 1.18 13.62 -7.63
CA ILE A 39 0.42 12.91 -8.67
C ILE A 39 -1.06 13.21 -8.46
N SER A 40 -1.86 12.94 -9.50
CA SER A 40 -3.30 13.21 -9.42
C SER A 40 -3.98 12.19 -8.51
N GLU A 41 -5.17 12.57 -8.01
CA GLU A 41 -5.97 11.64 -7.23
C GLU A 41 -6.32 10.40 -8.04
N ARG A 42 -6.55 10.57 -9.33
CA ARG A 42 -6.85 9.45 -10.21
C ARG A 42 -5.69 8.47 -10.25
N THR A 43 -4.47 8.98 -10.33
CA THR A 43 -3.28 8.14 -10.35
C THR A 43 -3.13 7.40 -9.01
N VAL A 44 -3.42 8.09 -7.90
CA VAL A 44 -3.39 7.44 -6.59
C VAL A 44 -4.40 6.30 -6.56
N SER A 45 -5.61 6.55 -7.06
CA SER A 45 -6.64 5.52 -7.08
C SER A 45 -6.22 4.33 -7.92
N THR A 46 -5.55 4.57 -9.04
CA THR A 46 -5.04 3.49 -9.88
C THR A 46 -4.02 2.64 -9.11
N HIS A 47 -3.10 3.31 -8.41
CA HIS A 47 -2.12 2.59 -7.60
C HIS A 47 -2.81 1.79 -6.51
N ARG A 48 -3.83 2.37 -5.86
CA ARG A 48 -4.56 1.68 -4.81
C ARG A 48 -5.22 0.41 -5.35
N THR A 49 -5.89 0.53 -6.49
CA THR A 49 -6.54 -0.63 -7.09
C THR A 49 -5.54 -1.75 -7.38
N ARG A 50 -4.39 -1.37 -7.93
CA ARG A 50 -3.37 -2.35 -8.28
C ARG A 50 -2.75 -2.99 -7.05
N LEU A 51 -2.43 -2.20 -6.04
CA LEU A 51 -1.79 -2.77 -4.84
C LEU A 51 -2.75 -3.67 -4.08
N LEU A 52 -4.02 -3.29 -4.00
CA LEU A 52 -5.01 -4.14 -3.33
C LEU A 52 -5.13 -5.48 -4.03
N LYS A 53 -5.13 -5.46 -5.36
CA LYS A 53 -5.21 -6.68 -6.13
C LYS A 53 -3.97 -7.54 -5.93
N LYS A 54 -2.80 -6.94 -5.97
CA LYS A 54 -1.54 -7.68 -5.79
C LYS A 54 -1.45 -8.29 -4.40
N MET A 55 -1.96 -7.60 -3.40
CA MET A 55 -1.91 -8.08 -2.02
C MET A 55 -3.13 -8.94 -1.67
N GLU A 56 -4.06 -9.09 -2.61
CA GLU A 56 -5.28 -9.88 -2.41
C GLU A 56 -6.08 -9.36 -1.21
N MET A 57 -6.19 -8.05 -1.13
CA MET A 57 -6.94 -7.38 -0.07
C MET A 57 -8.05 -6.54 -0.68
N LYS A 58 -9.07 -6.26 0.12
CA LYS A 58 -10.27 -5.60 -0.38
C LYS A 58 -10.51 -4.23 0.23
N SER A 59 -9.81 -3.87 1.28
CA SER A 59 -10.10 -2.62 1.97
C SER A 59 -8.85 -2.01 2.56
N ASN A 60 -8.97 -0.71 2.87
CA ASN A 60 -7.88 -0.01 3.55
C ASN A 60 -7.65 -0.55 4.95
N SER A 61 -8.71 -1.08 5.58
CA SER A 61 -8.58 -1.66 6.92
C SER A 61 -7.64 -2.85 6.90
N GLU A 62 -7.73 -3.68 5.86
CA GLU A 62 -6.83 -4.82 5.73
C GLU A 62 -5.39 -4.35 5.52
N LEU A 63 -5.21 -3.28 4.74
CA LEU A 63 -3.89 -2.71 4.54
C LEU A 63 -3.31 -2.20 5.85
N ALA A 64 -4.13 -1.53 6.65
CA ALA A 64 -3.67 -0.97 7.92
C ALA A 64 -3.22 -2.09 8.86
N LEU A 65 -4.01 -3.15 8.95
CA LEU A 65 -3.67 -4.28 9.80
C LEU A 65 -2.38 -4.95 9.35
N TYR A 66 -2.26 -5.17 8.05
CA TYR A 66 -1.06 -5.78 7.49
C TYR A 66 0.17 -4.91 7.76
N ALA A 67 0.07 -3.62 7.52
CA ALA A 67 1.19 -2.70 7.67
C ALA A 67 1.63 -2.63 9.14
N TYR A 68 0.65 -2.61 10.04
CA TYR A 68 0.95 -2.57 11.47
C TYR A 68 1.67 -3.85 11.91
N LYS A 69 1.17 -5.01 11.49
CA LYS A 69 1.76 -6.30 11.87
C LYS A 69 3.18 -6.48 11.32
N ASN A 70 3.47 -5.85 10.20
CA ASN A 70 4.77 -5.99 9.55
C ASN A 70 5.69 -4.80 9.83
N ASN A 71 5.31 -3.95 10.78
CA ASN A 71 6.12 -2.82 11.21
C ASN A 71 6.42 -1.84 10.07
N LEU A 72 5.49 -1.70 9.14
CA LEU A 72 5.65 -0.76 8.04
C LEU A 72 5.15 0.63 8.40
N ILE A 73 4.31 0.72 9.42
CA ILE A 73 3.82 1.99 9.96
C ILE A 73 3.79 1.87 11.48
N GLU A 74 3.66 3.02 12.13
CA GLU A 74 3.49 3.05 13.59
C GLU A 74 2.00 3.05 13.99
#